data_f96a07c7c481b6958b372186d300aed3
#
_entry.id   f96a07c7c481b6958b372186d300aed3
#
_cell.length_a   1.000
_cell.length_b   1.000
_cell.length_c   1.000
_cell.angle_alpha   90.00
_cell.angle_beta   90.00
_cell.angle_gamma   90.00
#
_symmetry.space_group_name_H-M   'P 1'
#
loop_
_entity.id
_entity.type
_entity.pdbx_description
1 polymer ?
#
loop_
_entity_poly.entity_id
_entity_poly.type
_entity_poly.pdbx_seq_one_letter_code
_entity_poly.pdbx_strand_id
1 'polypeptide(L)'
;MNDELKKTALHQSALDSGGKMVPFSGWEMPVQFEGLIKEHKTVRESCGMFDISHMGSLRLIGENVKDKLQYLVPTDLDRLTVGKACYSVLMNDEGGIRDDLIIYDRGDNEVVVVI
;
A
#
# COMPACT_ATOMS: atom_id res chain seq x y z
N MET A 1 -10.81 25.71 -2.18
CA MET A 1 -11.64 24.79 -1.39
C MET A 1 -10.70 24.17 -0.35
N ASN A 2 -10.97 24.34 0.95
CA ASN A 2 -10.26 23.58 1.97
C ASN A 2 -10.83 22.16 1.89
N ASP A 3 -10.17 21.28 1.16
CA ASP A 3 -10.54 19.88 1.19
C ASP A 3 -10.14 19.34 2.57
N GLU A 4 -11.16 19.01 3.38
CA GLU A 4 -10.97 18.42 4.68
C GLU A 4 -10.25 17.08 4.50
N LEU A 5 -9.11 16.88 5.20
CA LEU A 5 -8.34 15.64 5.11
C LEU A 5 -9.17 14.46 5.63
N LYS A 6 -9.13 13.36 4.93
CA LYS A 6 -9.75 12.10 5.36
C LYS A 6 -9.03 11.58 6.61
N LYS A 7 -9.75 10.80 7.41
CA LYS A 7 -9.23 10.19 8.65
C LYS A 7 -9.42 8.69 8.60
N THR A 8 -8.41 7.93 9.02
CA THR A 8 -8.52 6.48 9.16
C THR A 8 -9.33 6.10 10.39
N ALA A 9 -9.73 4.85 10.50
CA ALA A 9 -10.40 4.33 11.69
C ALA A 9 -9.50 4.42 12.95
N LEU A 10 -8.18 4.46 12.80
CA LEU A 10 -7.20 4.54 13.88
C LEU A 10 -6.72 5.97 14.17
N HIS A 11 -7.28 6.98 13.49
CA HIS A 11 -6.85 8.38 13.62
C HIS A 11 -6.83 8.85 15.08
N GLN A 12 -7.91 8.62 15.83
CA GLN A 12 -7.97 9.02 17.25
C GLN A 12 -6.96 8.28 18.09
N SER A 13 -6.78 6.98 17.87
CA SER A 13 -5.76 6.17 18.56
C SER A 13 -4.35 6.67 18.30
N ALA A 14 -4.08 7.14 17.06
CA ALA A 14 -2.80 7.75 16.72
C ALA A 14 -2.56 9.06 17.48
N LEU A 15 -3.57 9.92 17.59
CA LEU A 15 -3.50 11.16 18.38
C LEU A 15 -3.25 10.86 19.87
N ASP A 16 -4.03 9.93 20.45
CA ASP A 16 -3.92 9.54 21.87
C ASP A 16 -2.55 8.93 22.19
N SER A 17 -1.91 8.31 21.21
CA SER A 17 -0.56 7.77 21.29
C SER A 17 0.54 8.81 21.03
N GLY A 18 0.20 10.08 20.87
CA GLY A 18 1.17 11.17 20.63
C GLY A 18 1.69 11.24 19.20
N GLY A 19 0.96 10.70 18.24
CA GLY A 19 1.31 10.75 16.83
C GLY A 19 1.37 12.18 16.29
N LYS A 20 2.46 12.52 15.59
CA LYS A 20 2.60 13.77 14.87
C LYS A 20 1.89 13.65 13.52
N MET A 21 0.67 14.21 13.45
CA MET A 21 -0.17 14.13 12.26
C MET A 21 0.28 15.09 11.17
N VAL A 22 0.25 14.62 9.92
CA VAL A 22 0.59 15.41 8.71
C VAL A 22 -0.36 15.06 7.57
N PRO A 23 -0.56 15.98 6.60
CA PRO A 23 -1.24 15.66 5.35
C PRO A 23 -0.43 14.64 4.54
N PHE A 24 -1.07 13.56 4.12
CA PHE A 24 -0.49 12.52 3.29
C PHE A 24 -1.53 11.97 2.31
N SER A 25 -1.35 12.22 1.01
CA SER A 25 -2.27 11.76 -0.06
C SER A 25 -3.76 12.00 0.21
N GLY A 26 -4.10 13.18 0.76
CA GLY A 26 -5.48 13.55 1.09
C GLY A 26 -5.99 13.01 2.43
N TRP A 27 -5.14 12.36 3.20
CA TRP A 27 -5.42 11.84 4.53
C TRP A 27 -4.61 12.58 5.59
N GLU A 28 -5.10 12.60 6.83
CA GLU A 28 -4.34 13.03 8.00
C GLU A 28 -3.72 11.80 8.68
N MET A 29 -2.38 11.64 8.55
CA MET A 29 -1.65 10.44 8.95
C MET A 29 -0.52 10.75 9.92
N PRO A 30 -0.21 9.87 10.88
CA PRO A 30 0.94 10.05 11.76
C PRO A 30 2.25 9.80 11.01
N VAL A 31 3.14 10.80 10.98
CA VAL A 31 4.48 10.66 10.39
C VAL A 31 5.48 10.04 11.37
N GLN A 32 5.24 10.19 12.65
CA GLN A 32 6.05 9.60 13.74
C GLN A 32 5.30 9.68 15.08
N PHE A 33 5.73 8.89 16.03
CA PHE A 33 5.31 8.93 17.44
C PHE A 33 6.47 9.32 18.36
N GLU A 34 7.50 8.49 18.46
CA GLU A 34 8.65 8.70 19.32
C GLU A 34 9.88 9.26 18.58
N GLY A 35 9.84 9.29 17.27
CA GLY A 35 10.89 9.78 16.40
C GLY A 35 11.32 8.78 15.33
N LEU A 36 11.57 9.29 14.12
CA LEU A 36 11.82 8.50 12.90
C LEU A 36 12.93 7.46 13.06
N ILE A 37 14.07 7.85 13.64
CA ILE A 37 15.25 6.96 13.80
C ILE A 37 14.95 5.85 14.81
N LYS A 38 14.29 6.18 15.93
CA LYS A 38 13.95 5.21 16.97
C LYS A 38 12.97 4.18 16.45
N GLU A 39 11.91 4.63 15.78
CA GLU A 39 10.89 3.78 15.18
C GLU A 39 11.47 2.90 14.07
N HIS A 40 12.33 3.44 13.19
CA HIS A 40 13.04 2.65 12.20
C HIS A 40 13.87 1.51 12.84
N LYS A 41 14.62 1.81 13.89
CA LYS A 41 15.40 0.79 14.60
C LYS A 41 14.48 -0.26 15.24
N THR A 42 13.37 0.15 15.83
CA THR A 42 12.38 -0.77 16.42
C THR A 42 11.85 -1.76 15.39
N VAL A 43 11.53 -1.29 14.17
CA VAL A 43 11.11 -2.18 13.07
C VAL A 43 12.20 -3.16 12.68
N ARG A 44 13.48 -2.72 12.65
CA ARG A 44 14.62 -3.56 12.23
C ARG A 44 15.06 -4.57 13.29
N GLU A 45 14.92 -4.23 14.55
CA GLU A 45 15.48 -4.98 15.67
C GLU A 45 14.42 -5.75 16.47
N SER A 46 13.14 -5.39 16.31
CA SER A 46 12.03 -5.97 17.05
C SER A 46 10.79 -6.08 16.16
N CYS A 47 9.74 -5.31 16.45
CA CYS A 47 8.47 -5.34 15.72
C CYS A 47 7.89 -3.92 15.60
N GLY A 48 7.39 -3.57 14.42
CA GLY A 48 6.65 -2.34 14.18
C GLY A 48 5.28 -2.61 13.58
N MET A 49 4.30 -1.75 13.90
CA MET A 49 2.96 -1.78 13.36
C MET A 49 2.69 -0.47 12.63
N PHE A 50 2.06 -0.56 11.46
CA PHE A 50 1.73 0.59 10.62
C PHE A 50 0.24 0.60 10.29
N ASP A 51 -0.42 1.75 10.44
CA ASP A 51 -1.76 1.96 9.90
C ASP A 51 -1.68 2.22 8.39
N ILE A 52 -2.18 1.29 7.61
CA ILE A 52 -2.26 1.37 6.15
C ILE A 52 -3.71 1.46 5.65
N SER A 53 -4.65 1.85 6.53
CA SER A 53 -6.09 1.89 6.22
C SER A 53 -6.46 2.93 5.16
N HIS A 54 -5.55 3.82 4.80
CA HIS A 54 -5.71 4.77 3.69
C HIS A 54 -5.55 4.11 2.31
N MET A 55 -4.96 2.93 2.25
CA MET A 55 -4.74 2.18 1.01
C MET A 55 -5.98 1.42 0.57
N GLY A 56 -6.18 1.31 -0.75
CA GLY A 56 -7.20 0.47 -1.35
C GLY A 56 -6.75 -0.99 -1.41
N SER A 57 -7.71 -1.91 -1.43
CA SER A 57 -7.46 -3.33 -1.66
C SER A 57 -8.42 -3.85 -2.71
N LEU A 58 -7.89 -4.40 -3.79
CA LEU A 58 -8.65 -4.96 -4.91
C LEU A 58 -8.42 -6.47 -4.97
N ARG A 59 -9.50 -7.22 -5.06
CA ARG A 59 -9.47 -8.66 -5.26
C ARG A 59 -9.87 -8.96 -6.70
N LEU A 60 -8.95 -9.46 -7.50
CA LEU A 60 -9.13 -9.80 -8.91
C LEU A 60 -9.23 -11.32 -9.04
N ILE A 61 -10.32 -11.80 -9.64
CA ILE A 61 -10.58 -13.24 -9.79
C ILE A 61 -10.94 -13.52 -11.25
N GLY A 62 -10.37 -14.55 -11.82
CA GLY A 62 -10.73 -15.00 -13.14
C GLY A 62 -9.60 -15.73 -13.86
N GLU A 63 -9.95 -16.48 -14.88
CA GLU A 63 -8.97 -17.17 -15.72
C GLU A 63 -7.95 -16.18 -16.28
N ASN A 64 -6.67 -16.57 -16.21
CA ASN A 64 -5.54 -15.79 -16.69
C ASN A 64 -5.48 -14.36 -16.08
N VAL A 65 -5.85 -14.23 -14.79
CA VAL A 65 -5.89 -12.92 -14.12
C VAL A 65 -4.53 -12.22 -14.13
N LYS A 66 -3.42 -12.97 -13.99
CA LYS A 66 -2.07 -12.40 -14.07
C LYS A 66 -1.71 -11.91 -15.46
N ASP A 67 -2.05 -12.67 -16.50
CA ASP A 67 -1.79 -12.26 -17.89
C ASP A 67 -2.54 -10.97 -18.23
N LYS A 68 -3.78 -10.84 -17.75
CA LYS A 68 -4.56 -9.61 -17.92
C LYS A 68 -3.98 -8.43 -17.14
N LEU A 69 -3.55 -8.65 -15.92
CA LEU A 69 -2.92 -7.62 -15.10
C LEU A 69 -1.55 -7.19 -15.65
N GLN A 70 -0.83 -8.10 -16.32
CA GLN A 70 0.46 -7.83 -16.93
C GLN A 70 0.43 -6.66 -17.93
N TYR A 71 -0.69 -6.42 -18.59
CA TYR A 71 -0.83 -5.28 -19.50
C TYR A 71 -0.84 -3.91 -18.82
N LEU A 72 -1.06 -3.87 -17.50
CA LEU A 72 -1.18 -2.63 -16.72
C LEU A 72 0.07 -2.31 -15.89
N VAL A 73 0.96 -3.29 -15.74
CA VAL A 73 2.13 -3.17 -14.84
C VAL A 73 3.42 -3.59 -15.56
N PRO A 74 4.55 -2.92 -15.29
CA PRO A 74 5.83 -3.25 -15.93
C PRO A 74 6.54 -4.45 -15.31
N THR A 75 6.15 -4.86 -14.09
CA THR A 75 6.75 -6.01 -13.41
C THR A 75 6.34 -7.30 -14.08
N ASP A 76 7.30 -8.20 -14.34
CA ASP A 76 7.07 -9.53 -14.91
C ASP A 76 6.32 -10.42 -13.90
N LEU A 77 5.01 -10.60 -14.12
CA LEU A 77 4.13 -11.39 -13.26
C LEU A 77 4.26 -12.89 -13.44
N ASP A 78 4.92 -13.37 -14.50
CA ASP A 78 5.22 -14.80 -14.66
C ASP A 78 6.17 -15.30 -13.57
N ARG A 79 6.99 -14.40 -13.04
CA ARG A 79 7.91 -14.67 -11.93
C ARG A 79 7.24 -14.65 -10.55
N LEU A 80 6.02 -14.13 -10.47
CA LEU A 80 5.24 -14.08 -9.22
C LEU A 80 4.57 -15.44 -9.00
N THR A 81 4.97 -16.13 -7.95
CA THR A 81 4.44 -17.43 -7.58
C THR A 81 3.45 -17.37 -6.43
N VAL A 82 2.59 -18.37 -6.32
CA VAL A 82 1.56 -18.48 -5.28
C VAL A 82 2.14 -18.25 -3.89
N GLY A 83 1.48 -17.42 -3.10
CA GLY A 83 1.89 -17.04 -1.73
C GLY A 83 2.99 -15.99 -1.67
N LYS A 84 3.42 -15.45 -2.82
CA LYS A 84 4.40 -14.38 -2.90
C LYS A 84 3.74 -13.06 -3.29
N ALA A 85 4.48 -11.98 -3.07
CA ALA A 85 4.10 -10.64 -3.48
C ALA A 85 5.23 -9.97 -4.26
N CYS A 86 4.87 -9.02 -5.14
CA CYS A 86 5.82 -8.12 -5.77
C CYS A 86 5.31 -6.68 -5.72
N TYR A 87 6.27 -5.75 -5.63
CA TYR A 87 6.01 -4.33 -5.79
C TYR A 87 5.99 -3.97 -7.27
N SER A 88 5.06 -3.13 -7.68
CA SER A 88 4.93 -2.64 -9.04
C SER A 88 4.32 -1.25 -9.08
N VAL A 89 4.06 -0.74 -10.29
CA VAL A 89 3.42 0.55 -10.51
C VAL A 89 2.36 0.43 -11.60
N LEU A 90 1.29 1.23 -11.51
CA LEU A 90 0.40 1.49 -12.63
C LEU A 90 0.98 2.61 -13.49
N MET A 91 0.99 2.41 -14.79
CA MET A 91 1.53 3.38 -15.74
C MET A 91 0.46 3.92 -16.66
N ASN A 92 0.69 5.11 -17.21
CA ASN A 92 -0.05 5.65 -18.33
C ASN A 92 0.63 5.29 -19.67
N ASP A 93 0.00 5.64 -20.78
CA ASP A 93 0.51 5.31 -22.14
C ASP A 93 1.83 6.02 -22.48
N GLU A 94 2.14 7.13 -21.77
CA GLU A 94 3.40 7.88 -21.92
C GLU A 94 4.51 7.34 -21.01
N GLY A 95 4.26 6.28 -20.23
CA GLY A 95 5.22 5.68 -19.31
C GLY A 95 5.34 6.41 -17.96
N GLY A 96 4.45 7.36 -17.67
CA GLY A 96 4.37 8.01 -16.36
C GLY A 96 3.70 7.11 -15.33
N ILE A 97 4.15 7.19 -14.08
CA ILE A 97 3.56 6.45 -12.95
C ILE A 97 2.27 7.14 -12.51
N ARG A 98 1.17 6.40 -12.46
CA ARG A 98 -0.12 6.84 -11.91
C ARG A 98 -0.22 6.55 -10.43
N ASP A 99 0.22 5.35 -10.03
CA ASP A 99 0.20 4.91 -8.63
C ASP A 99 1.18 3.76 -8.44
N ASP A 100 1.55 3.49 -7.19
CA ASP A 100 2.34 2.32 -6.82
C ASP A 100 1.46 1.27 -6.12
N LEU A 101 1.86 0.01 -6.22
CA LEU A 101 1.03 -1.08 -5.73
C LEU A 101 1.83 -2.32 -5.34
N ILE A 102 1.21 -3.14 -4.51
CA ILE A 102 1.73 -4.48 -4.17
C ILE A 102 0.76 -5.52 -4.70
N ILE A 103 1.28 -6.47 -5.48
CA ILE A 103 0.52 -7.57 -6.08
C ILE A 103 0.81 -8.85 -5.33
N TYR A 104 -0.22 -9.52 -4.83
CA TYR A 104 -0.15 -10.80 -4.11
C TYR A 104 -0.77 -11.91 -4.96
N ASP A 105 -0.01 -12.96 -5.29
CA ASP A 105 -0.55 -14.16 -5.92
C ASP A 105 -1.17 -15.07 -4.85
N ARG A 106 -2.48 -15.23 -4.88
CA ARG A 106 -3.24 -16.07 -3.94
C ARG A 106 -3.44 -17.50 -4.41
N GLY A 107 -3.07 -17.81 -5.66
CA GLY A 107 -3.43 -19.06 -6.32
C GLY A 107 -4.88 -19.07 -6.83
N ASP A 108 -5.30 -20.17 -7.41
CA ASP A 108 -6.69 -20.40 -7.86
C ASP A 108 -7.27 -19.28 -8.74
N ASN A 109 -6.44 -18.71 -9.64
CA ASN A 109 -6.81 -17.57 -10.47
C ASN A 109 -7.23 -16.32 -9.67
N GLU A 110 -6.66 -16.13 -8.51
CA GLU A 110 -6.89 -14.97 -7.65
C GLU A 110 -5.61 -14.18 -7.41
N VAL A 111 -5.71 -12.86 -7.58
CA VAL A 111 -4.68 -11.88 -7.25
C VAL A 111 -5.28 -10.79 -6.35
N VAL A 112 -4.56 -10.41 -5.30
CA VAL A 112 -4.90 -9.25 -4.48
C VAL A 112 -3.92 -8.13 -4.80
N VAL A 113 -4.44 -6.94 -5.06
CA VAL A 113 -3.67 -5.72 -5.32
C VAL A 113 -3.95 -4.73 -4.19
N VAL A 114 -2.92 -4.24 -3.54
CA VAL A 114 -2.97 -3.15 -2.55
C VAL A 114 -2.40 -1.90 -3.20
N ILE A 115 -3.18 -0.79 -3.17
CA ILE A 115 -2.92 0.44 -3.92
C ILE A 115 -3.25 1.69 -3.08
#